data_e8c082f72cc1e19e82fa35489f5f683f
#
_entry.id   e8c082f72cc1e19e82fa35489f5f683f
#
_cell.length_a   1.000
_cell.length_b   1.000
_cell.length_c   1.000
_cell.angle_alpha   90.00
_cell.angle_beta   90.00
_cell.angle_gamma   90.00
#
_symmetry.space_group_name_H-M   'P 1'
#
loop_
_entity.id
_entity.type
_entity.pdbx_description
1 polymer ?
#
loop_
_entity_poly.entity_id
_entity_poly.type
_entity_poly.pdbx_seq_one_letter_code
_entity_poly.pdbx_strand_id
1 'polypeptide(L)'
;MRFILLIGVIISFTSATLISAESEYTTPAAGKLLVADQTMLDPRFIQTIVLLFRYSKDGAAGLILNHPMNVNVSKIFPEIPGLNSKKEFLHFGGPVAADTVFLLVQGKDPGDKAERVFQNVFISADKSVMQEELGHTKGQEKLHVYVGYAGWGAGQLDMEIAGGHWHVLPADTKAIFYSDPEKIWQEYLDRSDVLQASLIR
;
A
#
# COMPACT_ATOMS: atom_id res chain seq x y z
N MET A 1 17.47 -41.41 51.91
CA MET A 1 17.29 -39.99 51.61
C MET A 1 17.70 -39.77 50.17
N ARG A 2 16.72 -39.75 49.25
CA ARG A 2 16.96 -39.62 47.80
C ARG A 2 16.54 -38.21 47.38
N PHE A 3 17.50 -37.39 47.02
CA PHE A 3 17.26 -36.10 46.39
C PHE A 3 16.93 -36.28 44.90
N ILE A 4 15.70 -35.98 44.49
CA ILE A 4 15.31 -35.89 43.10
C ILE A 4 15.55 -34.45 42.65
N LEU A 5 16.52 -34.29 41.74
CA LEU A 5 16.82 -33.03 41.08
C LEU A 5 15.80 -32.83 39.96
N LEU A 6 14.88 -31.89 40.14
CA LEU A 6 13.97 -31.46 39.08
C LEU A 6 14.73 -30.42 38.24
N ILE A 7 15.23 -30.84 37.07
CA ILE A 7 15.74 -29.92 36.05
C ILE A 7 14.54 -29.39 35.30
N GLY A 8 14.18 -28.14 35.55
CA GLY A 8 13.15 -27.46 34.80
C GLY A 8 13.62 -27.19 33.37
N VAL A 9 12.89 -27.75 32.41
CA VAL A 9 13.03 -27.45 30.98
C VAL A 9 12.40 -26.07 30.76
N ILE A 10 13.23 -25.03 30.66
CA ILE A 10 12.85 -23.71 30.11
C ILE A 10 13.15 -23.79 28.62
N ILE A 11 12.19 -24.19 27.82
CA ILE A 11 12.30 -24.20 26.36
C ILE A 11 11.54 -23.01 25.78
N SER A 12 12.29 -22.00 25.42
CA SER A 12 12.26 -21.21 24.15
C SER A 12 10.88 -20.99 23.50
N PHE A 13 10.11 -20.04 24.05
CA PHE A 13 8.99 -19.41 23.33
C PHE A 13 9.39 -18.15 22.55
N THR A 14 10.65 -17.72 22.58
CA THR A 14 11.10 -16.43 22.00
C THR A 14 11.39 -16.51 20.50
N SER A 15 11.79 -17.64 19.96
CA SER A 15 12.21 -17.75 18.54
C SER A 15 11.06 -17.68 17.54
N ALA A 16 9.91 -18.26 17.86
CA ALA A 16 8.76 -18.30 16.93
C ALA A 16 8.08 -16.94 16.77
N THR A 17 8.05 -16.13 17.83
CA THR A 17 7.45 -14.78 17.80
C THR A 17 8.32 -13.79 17.03
N LEU A 18 9.64 -13.90 17.12
CA LEU A 18 10.57 -13.06 16.37
C LEU A 18 10.55 -13.38 14.87
N ILE A 19 10.55 -14.67 14.50
CA ILE A 19 10.46 -15.09 13.08
C ILE A 19 9.13 -14.64 12.46
N SER A 20 8.03 -14.69 13.19
CA SER A 20 6.73 -14.22 12.71
C SER A 20 6.69 -12.70 12.50
N ALA A 21 7.29 -11.94 13.41
CA ALA A 21 7.38 -10.48 13.30
C ALA A 21 8.27 -10.07 12.13
N GLU A 22 9.45 -10.65 11.97
CA GLU A 22 10.36 -10.36 10.86
C GLU A 22 9.71 -10.66 9.50
N SER A 23 8.99 -11.77 9.37
CA SER A 23 8.24 -12.12 8.17
C SER A 23 7.15 -11.10 7.82
N GLU A 24 6.52 -10.48 8.79
CA GLU A 24 5.49 -9.46 8.55
C GLU A 24 6.06 -8.20 7.90
N TYR A 25 7.32 -7.83 8.22
CA TYR A 25 7.98 -6.62 7.75
C TYR A 25 8.94 -6.82 6.56
N THR A 26 9.04 -8.02 6.04
CA THR A 26 9.95 -8.33 4.91
C THR A 26 9.25 -9.01 3.74
N THR A 27 8.09 -9.65 3.98
CA THR A 27 7.39 -10.41 2.95
C THR A 27 6.38 -9.54 2.21
N PRO A 28 6.54 -9.30 0.89
CA PRO A 28 5.56 -8.57 0.11
C PRO A 28 4.25 -9.35 -0.03
N ALA A 29 3.15 -8.62 0.00
CA ALA A 29 1.79 -9.15 -0.20
C ALA A 29 0.85 -8.02 -0.59
N ALA A 30 -0.34 -8.31 -1.11
CA ALA A 30 -1.39 -7.33 -1.20
C ALA A 30 -1.70 -6.75 0.19
N GLY A 31 -1.94 -5.44 0.28
CA GLY A 31 -2.10 -4.74 1.55
C GLY A 31 -0.80 -4.43 2.30
N LYS A 32 0.34 -4.47 1.62
CA LYS A 32 1.63 -3.97 2.12
C LYS A 32 2.01 -2.66 1.45
N LEU A 33 2.77 -1.85 2.15
CA LEU A 33 3.44 -0.68 1.61
C LEU A 33 4.87 -1.04 1.22
N LEU A 34 5.30 -0.54 0.08
CA LEU A 34 6.71 -0.46 -0.30
C LEU A 34 7.15 0.98 -0.11
N VAL A 35 8.13 1.20 0.74
CA VAL A 35 8.75 2.51 0.96
C VAL A 35 10.09 2.50 0.24
N ALA A 36 10.29 3.41 -0.70
CA ALA A 36 11.56 3.51 -1.42
C ALA A 36 12.69 3.85 -0.47
N ASP A 37 13.78 3.09 -0.55
CA ASP A 37 14.99 3.39 0.20
C ASP A 37 15.64 4.71 -0.29
N GLN A 38 16.44 5.36 0.56
CA GLN A 38 17.17 6.59 0.21
C GLN A 38 18.13 6.40 -0.99
N THR A 39 18.58 5.16 -1.19
CA THR A 39 19.50 4.80 -2.30
C THR A 39 18.78 4.40 -3.58
N MET A 40 17.45 4.56 -3.65
CA MET A 40 16.65 4.28 -4.84
C MET A 40 17.18 5.05 -6.04
N LEU A 41 17.60 4.33 -7.09
CA LEU A 41 18.19 4.92 -8.30
C LEU A 41 17.18 5.17 -9.42
N ASP A 42 16.06 4.45 -9.44
CA ASP A 42 15.02 4.64 -10.45
C ASP A 42 14.26 5.96 -10.19
N PRO A 43 14.41 6.97 -11.09
CA PRO A 43 13.83 8.28 -10.87
C PRO A 43 12.28 8.27 -10.76
N ARG A 44 11.65 7.22 -11.24
CA ARG A 44 10.19 7.05 -11.13
C ARG A 44 9.73 6.72 -9.72
N PHE A 45 10.67 6.19 -8.88
CA PHE A 45 10.38 5.69 -7.55
C PHE A 45 11.17 6.37 -6.42
N ILE A 46 11.99 7.36 -6.75
CA ILE A 46 12.71 8.16 -5.72
C ILE A 46 11.66 8.80 -4.78
N GLN A 47 11.84 8.61 -3.47
CA GLN A 47 10.95 9.15 -2.44
C GLN A 47 9.48 8.78 -2.61
N THR A 48 9.20 7.58 -3.12
CA THR A 48 7.82 7.09 -3.26
C THR A 48 7.43 6.11 -2.16
N ILE A 49 6.13 6.05 -1.95
CA ILE A 49 5.47 5.01 -1.16
C ILE A 49 4.40 4.36 -2.04
N VAL A 50 4.42 3.03 -2.14
CA VAL A 50 3.54 2.27 -3.03
C VAL A 50 2.68 1.32 -2.20
N LEU A 51 1.36 1.33 -2.40
CA LEU A 51 0.45 0.33 -1.87
C LEU A 51 0.37 -0.84 -2.84
N LEU A 52 0.84 -2.01 -2.45
CA LEU A 52 0.64 -3.23 -3.21
C LEU A 52 -0.83 -3.66 -3.16
N PHE A 53 -1.47 -3.77 -4.31
CA PHE A 53 -2.82 -4.35 -4.41
C PHE A 53 -2.81 -5.75 -5.03
N ARG A 54 -1.70 -6.17 -5.64
CA ARG A 54 -1.49 -7.53 -6.16
C ARG A 54 -0.05 -7.96 -5.96
N TYR A 55 0.12 -9.22 -5.52
CA TYR A 55 1.42 -9.88 -5.46
C TYR A 55 1.22 -11.37 -5.68
N SER A 56 1.97 -11.93 -6.63
CA SER A 56 1.95 -13.36 -6.99
C SER A 56 3.28 -13.80 -7.59
N LYS A 57 3.43 -15.09 -7.87
CA LYS A 57 4.57 -15.65 -8.61
C LYS A 57 4.74 -15.05 -10.03
N ASP A 58 3.68 -14.50 -10.60
CA ASP A 58 3.67 -13.95 -11.97
C ASP A 58 4.02 -12.46 -11.98
N GLY A 59 4.15 -11.82 -10.81
CA GLY A 59 4.53 -10.43 -10.64
C GLY A 59 3.74 -9.69 -9.57
N ALA A 60 3.94 -8.39 -9.51
CA ALA A 60 3.29 -7.51 -8.54
C ALA A 60 2.74 -6.25 -9.18
N ALA A 61 1.74 -5.64 -8.54
CA ALA A 61 1.18 -4.35 -8.92
C ALA A 61 0.81 -3.52 -7.70
N GLY A 62 1.04 -2.20 -7.79
CA GLY A 62 0.78 -1.27 -6.71
C GLY A 62 0.47 0.14 -7.19
N LEU A 63 -0.04 0.99 -6.29
CA LEU A 63 -0.33 2.40 -6.53
C LEU A 63 0.67 3.27 -5.78
N ILE A 64 1.34 4.19 -6.48
CA ILE A 64 2.14 5.25 -5.85
C ILE A 64 1.16 6.19 -5.12
N LEU A 65 1.31 6.34 -3.81
CA LEU A 65 0.35 7.07 -2.98
C LEU A 65 0.61 8.58 -2.94
N ASN A 66 1.86 8.99 -3.09
CA ASN A 66 2.31 10.35 -2.79
C ASN A 66 2.65 11.19 -4.02
N HIS A 67 2.06 10.89 -5.17
CA HIS A 67 2.19 11.71 -6.38
C HIS A 67 0.84 12.32 -6.80
N PRO A 68 0.33 13.35 -6.11
CA PRO A 68 -0.89 14.03 -6.52
C PRO A 68 -0.67 14.78 -7.83
N MET A 69 -1.67 14.78 -8.69
CA MET A 69 -1.70 15.53 -9.95
C MET A 69 -2.57 16.78 -9.81
N ASN A 70 -2.22 17.86 -10.49
CA ASN A 70 -3.08 19.06 -10.53
C ASN A 70 -4.19 18.91 -11.60
N VAL A 71 -4.91 17.78 -11.56
CA VAL A 71 -6.02 17.47 -12.47
C VAL A 71 -7.23 17.05 -11.65
N ASN A 72 -8.30 17.82 -11.70
CA ASN A 72 -9.54 17.48 -11.01
C ASN A 72 -10.20 16.25 -11.66
N VAL A 73 -10.70 15.33 -10.85
CA VAL A 73 -11.36 14.07 -11.28
C VAL A 73 -12.57 14.32 -12.18
N SER A 74 -13.25 15.46 -12.03
CA SER A 74 -14.37 15.86 -12.88
C SER A 74 -14.01 16.02 -14.36
N LYS A 75 -12.72 16.17 -14.70
CA LYS A 75 -12.27 16.19 -16.11
C LYS A 75 -12.31 14.80 -16.74
N ILE A 76 -12.23 13.75 -15.94
CA ILE A 76 -12.32 12.35 -16.40
C ILE A 76 -13.77 11.87 -16.39
N PHE A 77 -14.55 12.32 -15.41
CA PHE A 77 -15.96 11.95 -15.22
C PHE A 77 -16.88 13.17 -15.23
N PRO A 78 -16.96 13.90 -16.38
CA PRO A 78 -17.77 15.13 -16.48
C PRO A 78 -19.28 14.86 -16.33
N GLU A 79 -19.70 13.63 -16.55
CA GLU A 79 -21.09 13.18 -16.44
C GLU A 79 -21.59 13.02 -15.00
N ILE A 80 -20.67 12.99 -13.99
CA ILE A 80 -21.08 12.83 -12.59
C ILE A 80 -21.53 14.17 -12.01
N PRO A 81 -22.81 14.32 -11.62
CA PRO A 81 -23.31 15.59 -11.09
C PRO A 81 -22.60 15.99 -9.80
N GLY A 82 -22.24 17.25 -9.69
CA GLY A 82 -21.66 17.82 -8.48
C GLY A 82 -20.17 17.49 -8.25
N LEU A 83 -19.55 16.66 -9.08
CA LEU A 83 -18.13 16.33 -8.94
C LEU A 83 -17.22 17.54 -9.16
N ASN A 84 -17.64 18.52 -9.98
CA ASN A 84 -16.92 19.78 -10.20
C ASN A 84 -16.75 20.62 -8.92
N SER A 85 -17.67 20.51 -7.97
CA SER A 85 -17.59 21.21 -6.69
C SER A 85 -16.73 20.48 -5.64
N LYS A 86 -16.38 19.23 -5.90
CA LYS A 86 -15.48 18.44 -5.05
C LYS A 86 -14.03 18.74 -5.43
N LYS A 87 -13.18 18.91 -4.43
CA LYS A 87 -11.73 19.09 -4.64
C LYS A 87 -11.03 17.72 -4.68
N GLU A 88 -11.55 16.84 -5.53
CA GLU A 88 -10.94 15.52 -5.76
C GLU A 88 -9.96 15.64 -6.94
N PHE A 89 -8.69 15.35 -6.68
CA PHE A 89 -7.63 15.39 -7.67
C PHE A 89 -7.18 13.98 -8.02
N LEU A 90 -6.73 13.80 -9.26
CA LEU A 90 -6.08 12.56 -9.68
C LEU A 90 -4.74 12.40 -8.98
N HIS A 91 -4.36 11.15 -8.79
CA HIS A 91 -3.02 10.75 -8.37
C HIS A 91 -2.35 9.95 -9.49
N PHE A 92 -1.05 10.13 -9.66
CA PHE A 92 -0.26 9.29 -10.53
C PHE A 92 0.05 7.98 -9.80
N GLY A 93 -0.59 6.88 -10.21
CA GLY A 93 -0.42 5.57 -9.59
C GLY A 93 0.82 4.81 -10.06
N GLY A 94 1.37 5.19 -11.22
CA GLY A 94 2.59 4.59 -11.77
C GLY A 94 2.63 4.58 -13.30
N PRO A 95 3.75 4.13 -13.89
CA PRO A 95 4.01 4.27 -15.33
C PRO A 95 3.31 3.23 -16.23
N VAL A 96 2.73 2.16 -15.64
CA VAL A 96 2.09 1.09 -16.41
C VAL A 96 0.62 1.44 -16.64
N ALA A 97 0.10 1.17 -17.84
CA ALA A 97 -1.29 1.44 -18.24
C ALA A 97 -1.76 2.86 -17.87
N ALA A 98 -1.02 3.86 -18.34
CA ALA A 98 -1.25 5.28 -18.02
C ALA A 98 -2.61 5.85 -18.50
N ASP A 99 -3.39 5.07 -19.23
CA ASP A 99 -4.75 5.33 -19.66
C ASP A 99 -5.81 4.64 -18.81
N THR A 100 -5.40 3.80 -17.86
CA THR A 100 -6.31 3.08 -16.97
C THR A 100 -6.48 3.87 -15.66
N VAL A 101 -7.74 4.06 -15.28
CA VAL A 101 -8.12 4.72 -14.04
C VAL A 101 -8.45 3.69 -12.98
N PHE A 102 -7.97 3.91 -11.76
CA PHE A 102 -8.27 3.10 -10.59
C PHE A 102 -8.92 3.95 -9.51
N LEU A 103 -9.97 3.43 -8.89
CA LEU A 103 -10.53 3.95 -7.65
C LEU A 103 -9.99 3.15 -6.49
N LEU A 104 -9.48 3.81 -5.48
CA LEU A 104 -9.18 3.25 -4.17
C LEU A 104 -10.17 3.85 -3.17
N VAL A 105 -10.93 3.02 -2.48
CA VAL A 105 -12.00 3.45 -1.57
C VAL A 105 -11.92 2.73 -0.24
N GLN A 106 -12.12 3.49 0.84
CA GLN A 106 -12.30 2.95 2.19
C GLN A 106 -13.78 3.02 2.56
N GLY A 107 -14.41 1.89 2.81
CA GLY A 107 -15.81 1.87 3.18
C GLY A 107 -16.43 0.49 3.13
N LYS A 108 -17.69 0.46 2.72
CA LYS A 108 -18.42 -0.76 2.47
C LYS A 108 -17.90 -1.43 1.21
N ASP A 109 -18.01 -2.75 1.13
CA ASP A 109 -17.63 -3.53 -0.04
C ASP A 109 -18.45 -3.08 -1.27
N PRO A 110 -17.79 -2.59 -2.35
CA PRO A 110 -18.49 -2.14 -3.56
C PRO A 110 -19.02 -3.31 -4.43
N GLY A 111 -18.81 -4.56 -4.01
CA GLY A 111 -19.28 -5.76 -4.73
C GLY A 111 -18.25 -6.38 -5.68
N ASP A 112 -18.73 -7.28 -6.53
CA ASP A 112 -17.90 -8.21 -7.35
C ASP A 112 -16.92 -7.54 -8.34
N LYS A 113 -17.09 -6.25 -8.61
CA LYS A 113 -16.23 -5.47 -9.51
C LYS A 113 -15.13 -4.69 -8.79
N ALA A 114 -14.99 -4.89 -7.50
CA ALA A 114 -13.93 -4.34 -6.68
C ALA A 114 -13.16 -5.46 -5.98
N GLU A 115 -11.85 -5.27 -5.84
CA GLU A 115 -10.97 -6.21 -5.15
C GLU A 115 -10.59 -5.63 -3.78
N ARG A 116 -10.69 -6.45 -2.74
CA ARG A 116 -10.25 -6.06 -1.40
C ARG A 116 -8.73 -6.07 -1.33
N VAL A 117 -8.14 -4.93 -0.98
CA VAL A 117 -6.69 -4.81 -0.79
C VAL A 117 -6.30 -5.19 0.63
N PHE A 118 -6.94 -4.59 1.64
CA PHE A 118 -6.82 -4.96 3.06
C PHE A 118 -7.97 -4.34 3.86
N GLN A 119 -8.28 -4.90 5.04
CA GLN A 119 -9.35 -4.41 5.91
C GLN A 119 -10.63 -4.05 5.13
N ASN A 120 -11.02 -2.76 5.15
CA ASN A 120 -12.15 -2.19 4.42
C ASN A 120 -11.70 -1.26 3.29
N VAL A 121 -10.53 -1.52 2.71
CA VAL A 121 -9.99 -0.80 1.55
C VAL A 121 -10.09 -1.66 0.31
N PHE A 122 -10.70 -1.11 -0.72
CA PHE A 122 -11.00 -1.78 -1.99
C PHE A 122 -10.43 -1.00 -3.16
N ILE A 123 -10.06 -1.71 -4.23
CA ILE A 123 -9.62 -1.14 -5.50
C ILE A 123 -10.55 -1.60 -6.63
N SER A 124 -10.87 -0.71 -7.56
CA SER A 124 -11.63 -1.04 -8.76
C SER A 124 -11.13 -0.24 -9.95
N ALA A 125 -11.14 -0.88 -11.13
CA ALA A 125 -10.99 -0.22 -12.43
C ALA A 125 -12.31 -0.19 -13.21
N ASP A 126 -13.43 -0.64 -12.62
CA ASP A 126 -14.72 -0.66 -13.26
C ASP A 126 -15.40 0.73 -13.22
N LYS A 127 -15.80 1.22 -14.38
CA LYS A 127 -16.41 2.55 -14.53
C LYS A 127 -17.71 2.69 -13.73
N SER A 128 -18.51 1.62 -13.61
CA SER A 128 -19.78 1.69 -12.89
C SER A 128 -19.58 1.85 -11.39
N VAL A 129 -18.57 1.18 -10.82
CA VAL A 129 -18.17 1.36 -9.41
C VAL A 129 -17.67 2.78 -9.18
N MET A 130 -16.82 3.30 -10.08
CA MET A 130 -16.33 4.68 -9.97
C MET A 130 -17.47 5.71 -10.02
N GLN A 131 -18.44 5.53 -10.92
CA GLN A 131 -19.59 6.43 -11.03
C GLN A 131 -20.47 6.40 -9.78
N GLU A 132 -20.69 5.21 -9.21
CA GLU A 132 -21.45 5.04 -7.99
C GLU A 132 -20.75 5.71 -6.80
N GLU A 133 -19.50 5.35 -6.52
CA GLU A 133 -18.74 5.85 -5.37
C GLU A 133 -18.45 7.36 -5.46
N LEU A 134 -18.07 7.86 -6.63
CA LEU A 134 -17.86 9.29 -6.86
C LEU A 134 -19.17 10.10 -6.82
N GLY A 135 -20.29 9.46 -7.20
CA GLY A 135 -21.63 10.05 -7.20
C GLY A 135 -22.24 10.19 -5.81
N HIS A 136 -21.80 9.43 -4.82
CA HIS A 136 -22.30 9.50 -3.46
C HIS A 136 -21.99 10.88 -2.83
N THR A 137 -23.04 11.65 -2.55
CA THR A 137 -22.92 13.02 -1.99
C THR A 137 -22.81 13.04 -0.47
N LYS A 138 -23.05 11.93 0.20
CA LYS A 138 -23.14 11.81 1.66
C LYS A 138 -22.18 10.77 2.24
N GLY A 139 -21.06 10.47 1.56
CA GLY A 139 -20.12 9.47 2.05
C GLY A 139 -19.20 10.00 3.14
N GLN A 140 -19.12 9.29 4.25
CA GLN A 140 -17.96 9.32 5.15
C GLN A 140 -16.81 8.50 4.56
N GLU A 141 -16.99 7.99 3.36
CA GLU A 141 -16.04 7.16 2.65
C GLU A 141 -14.90 8.02 2.12
N LYS A 142 -13.69 7.56 2.36
CA LYS A 142 -12.48 8.16 1.80
C LYS A 142 -12.17 7.46 0.50
N LEU A 143 -11.86 8.24 -0.53
CA LEU A 143 -11.51 7.72 -1.83
C LEU A 143 -10.40 8.54 -2.47
N HIS A 144 -9.62 7.88 -3.32
CA HIS A 144 -8.66 8.51 -4.22
C HIS A 144 -8.74 7.87 -5.60
N VAL A 145 -8.53 8.68 -6.63
CA VAL A 145 -8.54 8.25 -8.03
C VAL A 145 -7.13 8.31 -8.59
N TYR A 146 -6.66 7.20 -9.12
CA TYR A 146 -5.32 7.02 -9.65
C TYR A 146 -5.35 6.81 -11.15
N VAL A 147 -4.29 7.25 -11.83
CA VAL A 147 -4.04 6.95 -13.25
C VAL A 147 -2.77 6.13 -13.35
N GLY A 148 -2.86 4.98 -14.01
CA GLY A 148 -1.77 4.01 -14.11
C GLY A 148 -1.45 3.31 -12.78
N TYR A 149 -0.45 2.44 -12.82
CA TYR A 149 0.04 1.70 -11.66
C TYR A 149 1.54 1.40 -11.77
N ALA A 150 2.18 1.07 -10.65
CA ALA A 150 3.53 0.51 -10.61
C ALA A 150 3.45 -1.00 -10.80
N GLY A 151 4.23 -1.54 -11.72
CA GLY A 151 4.20 -2.96 -12.06
C GLY A 151 5.57 -3.60 -12.05
N TRP A 152 5.65 -4.83 -11.55
CA TRP A 152 6.84 -5.67 -11.50
C TRP A 152 6.56 -7.00 -12.18
N GLY A 153 7.51 -7.48 -13.00
CA GLY A 153 7.49 -8.83 -13.55
C GLY A 153 7.75 -9.91 -12.48
N ALA A 154 7.63 -11.17 -12.90
CA ALA A 154 7.86 -12.33 -12.03
C ALA A 154 9.23 -12.25 -11.32
N GLY A 155 9.24 -12.28 -9.97
CA GLY A 155 10.43 -12.23 -9.13
C GLY A 155 11.18 -10.89 -9.12
N GLN A 156 10.76 -9.90 -9.91
CA GLN A 156 11.47 -8.60 -9.99
C GLN A 156 11.39 -7.86 -8.64
N LEU A 157 10.20 -7.76 -8.05
CA LEU A 157 10.02 -7.09 -6.76
C LEU A 157 10.83 -7.76 -5.65
N ASP A 158 10.89 -9.10 -5.65
CA ASP A 158 11.65 -9.85 -4.65
C ASP A 158 13.15 -9.54 -4.75
N MET A 159 13.69 -9.41 -5.96
CA MET A 159 15.09 -9.00 -6.17
C MET A 159 15.34 -7.56 -5.72
N GLU A 160 14.42 -6.65 -5.98
CA GLU A 160 14.54 -5.26 -5.55
C GLU A 160 14.47 -5.11 -4.02
N ILE A 161 13.60 -5.87 -3.35
CA ILE A 161 13.54 -5.94 -1.89
C ILE A 161 14.83 -6.54 -1.32
N ALA A 162 15.30 -7.66 -1.86
CA ALA A 162 16.54 -8.31 -1.43
C ALA A 162 17.77 -7.41 -1.68
N GLY A 163 17.71 -6.54 -2.70
CA GLY A 163 18.71 -5.51 -3.00
C GLY A 163 18.63 -4.27 -2.08
N GLY A 164 17.65 -4.23 -1.16
CA GLY A 164 17.48 -3.10 -0.23
C GLY A 164 16.86 -1.85 -0.85
N HIS A 165 16.26 -1.94 -2.05
CA HIS A 165 15.63 -0.79 -2.70
C HIS A 165 14.26 -0.44 -2.09
N TRP A 166 13.61 -1.39 -1.43
CA TRP A 166 12.30 -1.23 -0.82
C TRP A 166 12.28 -1.76 0.61
N HIS A 167 11.67 -0.99 1.50
CA HIS A 167 11.25 -1.45 2.83
C HIS A 167 9.79 -1.88 2.76
N VAL A 168 9.47 -3.04 3.31
CA VAL A 168 8.09 -3.57 3.33
C VAL A 168 7.46 -3.28 4.68
N LEU A 169 6.31 -2.60 4.68
CA LEU A 169 5.55 -2.29 5.89
C LEU A 169 4.09 -2.73 5.75
N PRO A 170 3.39 -3.06 6.83
CA PRO A 170 1.93 -3.19 6.79
C PRO A 170 1.28 -1.90 6.34
N ALA A 171 0.26 -2.00 5.46
CA ALA A 171 -0.52 -0.83 5.10
C ALA A 171 -1.44 -0.41 6.23
N ASP A 172 -1.66 0.89 6.33
CA ASP A 172 -2.68 1.48 7.19
C ASP A 172 -3.44 2.60 6.46
N THR A 173 -4.64 2.88 6.93
CA THR A 173 -5.53 3.86 6.28
C THR A 173 -5.02 5.30 6.43
N LYS A 174 -4.17 5.57 7.44
CA LYS A 174 -3.53 6.88 7.61
C LYS A 174 -2.60 7.17 6.44
N ALA A 175 -1.75 6.19 6.07
CA ALA A 175 -0.85 6.30 4.92
C ALA A 175 -1.61 6.68 3.65
N ILE A 176 -2.74 6.04 3.43
CA ILE A 176 -3.44 6.11 2.15
C ILE A 176 -4.30 7.38 2.05
N PHE A 177 -5.05 7.72 3.10
CA PHE A 177 -6.13 8.71 2.99
C PHE A 177 -5.92 9.99 3.80
N TYR A 178 -4.92 10.02 4.70
CA TYR A 178 -4.81 11.11 5.69
C TYR A 178 -3.41 11.70 5.79
N SER A 179 -2.41 11.13 5.12
CA SER A 179 -1.05 11.65 5.17
C SER A 179 -0.82 12.77 4.15
N ASP A 180 0.08 13.66 4.49
CA ASP A 180 0.59 14.69 3.59
C ASP A 180 1.48 14.03 2.53
N PRO A 181 1.17 14.13 1.22
CA PRO A 181 1.95 13.51 0.17
C PRO A 181 3.44 13.89 0.16
N GLU A 182 3.77 15.10 0.62
CA GLU A 182 5.16 15.58 0.65
C GLU A 182 5.97 14.99 1.83
N LYS A 183 5.30 14.51 2.88
CA LYS A 183 5.93 14.07 4.13
C LYS A 183 5.86 12.57 4.36
N ILE A 184 4.88 11.91 3.75
CA ILE A 184 4.58 10.50 4.03
C ILE A 184 5.78 9.59 3.78
N TRP A 185 6.56 9.83 2.72
CA TRP A 185 7.72 9.00 2.43
C TRP A 185 8.73 9.03 3.57
N GLN A 186 9.12 10.21 4.04
CA GLN A 186 10.08 10.33 5.14
C GLN A 186 9.53 9.74 6.45
N GLU A 187 8.24 10.00 6.76
CA GLU A 187 7.59 9.44 7.96
C GLU A 187 7.64 7.91 7.98
N TYR A 188 7.40 7.27 6.83
CA TYR A 188 7.39 5.80 6.76
C TYR A 188 8.79 5.20 6.60
N LEU A 189 9.74 5.93 6.03
CA LEU A 189 11.14 5.53 6.02
C LEU A 189 11.70 5.50 7.45
N ASP A 190 11.53 6.57 8.23
CA ASP A 190 11.95 6.63 9.63
C ASP A 190 11.32 5.50 10.46
N ARG A 191 10.04 5.19 10.19
CA ARG A 191 9.34 4.07 10.82
C ARG A 191 9.96 2.72 10.45
N SER A 192 10.39 2.52 9.21
CA SER A 192 11.04 1.28 8.79
C SER A 192 12.39 1.08 9.49
N ASP A 193 13.18 2.14 9.65
CA ASP A 193 14.48 2.10 10.32
C ASP A 193 14.35 1.71 11.80
N VAL A 194 13.36 2.29 12.49
CA VAL A 194 13.06 1.94 13.91
C VAL A 194 12.66 0.47 14.03
N LEU A 195 11.85 -0.04 13.10
CA LEU A 195 11.42 -1.44 13.11
C LEU A 195 12.58 -2.39 12.86
N GLN A 196 13.42 -2.12 11.85
CA GLN A 196 14.62 -2.92 11.57
C GLN A 196 15.57 -2.93 12.78
N ALA A 197 15.83 -1.78 13.38
CA ALA A 197 16.66 -1.70 14.58
C ALA A 197 16.10 -2.49 15.78
N SER A 198 14.79 -2.67 15.84
CA SER A 198 14.14 -3.47 16.91
C SER A 198 14.22 -4.98 16.70
N LEU A 199 14.33 -5.43 15.43
CA LEU A 199 14.45 -6.85 15.08
C LEU A 199 15.86 -7.41 15.23
N ILE A 200 16.89 -6.55 15.27
CA ILE A 200 18.30 -6.94 15.41
C ILE A 200 18.72 -7.08 16.90
N ARG A 201 17.89 -6.67 17.84
CA ARG A 201 18.13 -6.76 19.28
C ARG A 201 17.54 -8.01 19.91
#